data_62ebe9b9d162cfeeb5da7c1c5b9324b9
#
_entry.id   62ebe9b9d162cfeeb5da7c1c5b9324b9
#
_cell.length_a   1.000
_cell.length_b   1.000
_cell.length_c   1.000
_cell.angle_alpha   90.00
_cell.angle_beta   90.00
_cell.angle_gamma   90.00
#
_symmetry.space_group_name_H-M   'P 1'
#
loop_
_entity.id
_entity.type
_entity.pdbx_description
1 polymer ?
#
loop_
_entity_poly.entity_id
_entity_poly.type
_entity_poly.pdbx_seq_one_letter_code
_entity_poly.pdbx_strand_id
1 'polypeptide(L)'
;MISFLRGNKVEIDPAKVIMDVNGVGYKVNISLRTFSKIKGLDDLYIYTHLHVKEDSHTLYGFYNKMERKTFLDLVSISGVGPSTAVMILSSLSADELKLAIIDSDVNKIKSVKGIGQKTAE
;
A
#
# COMPACT_ATOMS: atom_id res chain seq x y z
N MET A 1 -11.09 -1.34 13.67
CA MET A 1 -10.13 -1.66 12.59
C MET A 1 -10.86 -1.87 11.28
N ILE A 2 -10.38 -1.27 10.20
CA ILE A 2 -11.02 -1.39 8.88
C ILE A 2 -10.22 -2.37 8.04
N SER A 3 -10.81 -3.54 7.74
CA SER A 3 -10.16 -4.61 6.99
C SER A 3 -10.35 -4.50 5.48
N PHE A 4 -11.48 -3.97 5.05
CA PHE A 4 -11.77 -3.77 3.64
C PHE A 4 -12.84 -2.71 3.48
N LEU A 5 -12.93 -2.17 2.27
CA LEU A 5 -14.01 -1.26 1.88
C LEU A 5 -14.59 -1.74 0.55
N ARG A 6 -15.90 -1.70 0.45
CA ARG A 6 -16.61 -1.98 -0.79
C ARG A 6 -17.52 -0.79 -1.10
N GLY A 7 -17.33 -0.20 -2.25
CA GLY A 7 -18.10 0.96 -2.64
C GLY A 7 -17.75 1.44 -4.02
N ASN A 8 -18.17 2.66 -4.33
CA ASN A 8 -17.99 3.23 -5.65
C ASN A 8 -16.81 4.20 -5.67
N LYS A 9 -16.10 4.21 -6.80
CA LYS A 9 -15.01 5.14 -7.01
C LYS A 9 -15.59 6.53 -7.31
N VAL A 10 -15.16 7.53 -6.55
CA VAL A 10 -15.53 8.93 -6.76
C VAL A 10 -14.43 9.66 -7.52
N GLU A 11 -13.21 9.53 -7.05
CA GLU A 11 -12.02 10.12 -7.67
C GLU A 11 -10.86 9.15 -7.53
N ILE A 12 -9.90 9.24 -8.45
CA ILE A 12 -8.68 8.44 -8.37
C ILE A 12 -7.51 9.18 -8.98
N ASP A 13 -6.32 9.03 -8.37
CA ASP A 13 -5.05 9.41 -8.95
C ASP A 13 -4.04 8.31 -8.60
N PRO A 14 -2.79 8.37 -9.11
CA PRO A 14 -1.82 7.30 -8.86
C PRO A 14 -1.48 7.04 -7.40
N ALA A 15 -1.80 7.96 -6.50
CA ALA A 15 -1.44 7.86 -5.09
C ALA A 15 -2.62 7.56 -4.17
N LYS A 16 -3.85 7.82 -4.61
CA LYS A 16 -5.02 7.66 -3.74
C LYS A 16 -6.30 7.48 -4.52
N VAL A 17 -7.29 6.91 -3.85
CA VAL A 17 -8.65 6.79 -4.37
C VAL A 17 -9.62 7.29 -3.29
N ILE A 18 -10.66 8.00 -3.73
CA ILE A 18 -11.77 8.37 -2.86
C ILE A 18 -12.93 7.45 -3.19
N MET A 19 -13.44 6.75 -2.19
CA MET A 19 -14.53 5.80 -2.33
C MET A 19 -15.75 6.29 -1.58
N ASP A 20 -16.91 6.12 -2.21
CA ASP A 20 -18.20 6.34 -1.55
C ASP A 20 -18.70 4.99 -1.02
N VAL A 21 -18.76 4.86 0.29
CA VAL A 21 -19.27 3.66 0.96
C VAL A 21 -20.47 4.07 1.77
N ASN A 22 -21.65 3.82 1.23
CA ASN A 22 -22.95 4.19 1.86
C ASN A 22 -23.03 5.67 2.24
N GLY A 23 -22.52 6.54 1.37
CA GLY A 23 -22.57 7.99 1.58
C GLY A 23 -21.39 8.56 2.36
N VAL A 24 -20.44 7.72 2.77
CA VAL A 24 -19.23 8.18 3.46
C VAL A 24 -18.08 8.14 2.48
N GLY A 25 -17.37 9.27 2.33
CA GLY A 25 -16.20 9.35 1.46
C GLY A 25 -14.94 8.94 2.20
N TYR A 26 -14.32 7.84 1.78
CA TYR A 26 -13.06 7.38 2.35
C TYR A 26 -11.92 7.70 1.40
N LYS A 27 -10.90 8.37 1.92
CA LYS A 27 -9.66 8.60 1.19
C LYS A 27 -8.71 7.45 1.51
N VAL A 28 -8.31 6.69 0.49
CA VAL A 28 -7.47 5.51 0.64
C VAL A 28 -6.21 5.71 -0.15
N ASN A 29 -5.06 5.62 0.51
CA ASN A 29 -3.76 5.70 -0.16
C ASN A 29 -3.45 4.37 -0.80
N ILE A 30 -2.96 4.38 -2.05
CA ILE A 30 -2.74 3.17 -2.83
C ILE A 30 -1.36 3.21 -3.50
N SER A 31 -0.89 2.02 -3.89
CA SER A 31 0.31 1.89 -4.71
C SER A 31 -0.02 2.08 -6.19
N LEU A 32 0.99 2.31 -7.01
CA LEU A 32 0.82 2.35 -8.47
C LEU A 32 0.26 1.02 -8.99
N ARG A 33 0.63 -0.08 -8.37
CA ARG A 33 0.12 -1.41 -8.73
C ARG A 33 -1.39 -1.49 -8.53
N THR A 34 -1.87 -1.06 -7.37
CA THR A 34 -3.31 -1.04 -7.10
C THR A 34 -4.02 -0.06 -8.03
N PHE A 35 -3.43 1.12 -8.25
CA PHE A 35 -3.99 2.11 -9.17
C PHE A 35 -4.19 1.50 -10.56
N SER A 36 -3.19 0.80 -11.09
CA SER A 36 -3.27 0.16 -12.41
C SER A 36 -4.39 -0.85 -12.50
N LYS A 37 -4.69 -1.54 -11.41
CA LYS A 37 -5.73 -2.56 -11.37
C LYS A 37 -7.14 -1.99 -11.26
N ILE A 38 -7.31 -0.85 -10.59
CA ILE A 38 -8.64 -0.33 -10.26
C ILE A 38 -9.05 0.91 -11.05
N LYS A 39 -8.14 1.55 -11.76
CA LYS A 39 -8.42 2.82 -12.44
C LYS A 39 -9.59 2.78 -13.41
N GLY A 40 -9.84 1.63 -14.02
CA GLY A 40 -10.94 1.45 -14.97
C GLY A 40 -12.22 0.89 -14.35
N LEU A 41 -12.26 0.69 -13.05
CA LEU A 41 -13.40 0.11 -12.36
C LEU A 41 -14.21 1.19 -11.63
N ASP A 42 -15.54 1.07 -11.64
CA ASP A 42 -16.41 1.97 -10.87
C ASP A 42 -16.73 1.39 -9.50
N ASP A 43 -17.00 0.08 -9.43
CA ASP A 43 -17.25 -0.62 -8.19
C ASP A 43 -15.95 -1.22 -7.69
N LEU A 44 -15.60 -0.92 -6.45
CA LEU A 44 -14.33 -1.34 -5.88
C LEU A 44 -14.53 -2.20 -4.64
N TYR A 45 -13.65 -3.19 -4.49
CA TYR A 45 -13.48 -3.95 -3.27
C TYR A 45 -11.99 -3.86 -2.93
N ILE A 46 -11.66 -3.10 -1.90
CA ILE A 46 -10.26 -2.80 -1.55
C ILE A 46 -9.96 -3.35 -0.18
N TYR A 47 -8.90 -4.15 -0.07
CA TYR A 47 -8.38 -4.60 1.21
C TYR A 47 -7.61 -3.45 1.84
N THR A 48 -7.83 -3.20 3.12
CA THR A 48 -7.28 -2.00 3.76
C THR A 48 -6.47 -2.30 5.00
N HIS A 49 -5.63 -1.34 5.34
CA HIS A 49 -4.94 -1.27 6.63
C HIS A 49 -5.11 0.15 7.15
N LEU A 50 -5.63 0.27 8.35
CA LEU A 50 -5.76 1.57 9.01
C LEU A 50 -4.53 1.80 9.88
N HIS A 51 -3.75 2.82 9.52
CA HIS A 51 -2.58 3.23 10.28
C HIS A 51 -2.98 4.36 11.21
N VAL A 52 -2.93 4.10 12.50
CA VAL A 52 -3.34 5.05 13.53
C VAL A 52 -2.13 5.63 14.23
N LYS A 53 -2.01 6.95 14.20
CA LYS A 53 -1.02 7.68 14.97
C LYS A 53 -1.77 8.57 15.96
N GLU A 54 -1.04 9.17 16.90
CA GLU A 54 -1.60 10.06 17.89
C GLU A 54 -2.41 11.21 17.26
N ASP A 55 -1.92 11.73 16.13
CA ASP A 55 -2.50 12.91 15.48
C ASP A 55 -3.13 12.62 14.11
N SER A 56 -3.17 11.35 13.67
CA SER A 56 -3.72 11.04 12.35
C SER A 56 -4.17 9.60 12.22
N HIS A 57 -5.15 9.40 11.34
CA HIS A 57 -5.62 8.08 10.91
C HIS A 57 -5.50 8.04 9.40
N THR A 58 -4.76 7.07 8.88
CA THR A 58 -4.51 6.96 7.44
C THR A 58 -4.89 5.58 6.95
N LEU A 59 -5.71 5.52 5.89
CA LEU A 59 -6.07 4.26 5.25
C LEU A 59 -5.13 3.98 4.09
N TYR A 60 -4.66 2.74 4.01
CA TYR A 60 -3.91 2.21 2.89
C TYR A 60 -4.71 1.09 2.26
N GLY A 61 -4.81 1.08 0.94
CA GLY A 61 -5.64 0.14 0.23
C GLY A 61 -4.87 -0.69 -0.78
N PHE A 62 -5.32 -1.92 -0.97
CA PHE A 62 -4.65 -2.91 -1.80
C PHE A 62 -5.67 -3.65 -2.65
N TYR A 63 -5.29 -3.93 -3.89
CA TYR A 63 -6.16 -4.64 -4.81
C TYR A 63 -6.44 -6.08 -4.36
N ASN A 64 -5.45 -6.74 -3.74
CA ASN A 64 -5.60 -8.11 -3.28
C ASN A 64 -4.95 -8.30 -1.90
N LYS A 65 -5.25 -9.45 -1.27
CA LYS A 65 -4.74 -9.75 0.06
C LYS A 65 -3.24 -9.93 0.10
N MET A 66 -2.65 -10.43 -0.99
CA MET A 66 -1.21 -10.66 -1.06
C MET A 66 -0.45 -9.34 -0.97
N GLU A 67 -0.91 -8.31 -1.68
CA GLU A 67 -0.29 -6.99 -1.60
C GLU A 67 -0.39 -6.42 -0.20
N ARG A 68 -1.55 -6.57 0.47
CA ARG A 68 -1.72 -6.12 1.85
C ARG A 68 -0.76 -6.84 2.78
N LYS A 69 -0.63 -8.16 2.63
CA LYS A 69 0.29 -8.95 3.45
C LYS A 69 1.73 -8.49 3.26
N THR A 70 2.12 -8.25 2.02
CA THR A 70 3.47 -7.76 1.71
C THR A 70 3.70 -6.40 2.33
N PHE A 71 2.71 -5.51 2.27
CA PHE A 71 2.78 -4.21 2.92
C PHE A 71 3.02 -4.35 4.43
N LEU A 72 2.26 -5.22 5.08
CA LEU A 72 2.39 -5.44 6.52
C LEU A 72 3.75 -6.02 6.88
N ASP A 73 4.27 -6.93 6.05
CA ASP A 73 5.62 -7.46 6.24
C ASP A 73 6.68 -6.36 6.13
N LEU A 74 6.51 -5.45 5.18
CA LEU A 74 7.44 -4.33 5.00
C LEU A 74 7.43 -3.38 6.19
N VAL A 75 6.26 -2.99 6.68
CA VAL A 75 6.18 -2.06 7.81
C VAL A 75 6.67 -2.68 9.12
N SER A 76 6.80 -4.01 9.16
CA SER A 76 7.39 -4.68 10.32
C SER A 76 8.92 -4.53 10.36
N ILE A 77 9.53 -4.12 9.26
CA ILE A 77 10.97 -3.87 9.18
C ILE A 77 11.28 -2.53 9.86
N SER A 78 12.26 -2.53 10.75
CA SER A 78 12.66 -1.31 11.44
C SER A 78 13.10 -0.23 10.43
N GLY A 79 12.53 0.95 10.57
CA GLY A 79 12.83 2.08 9.68
C GLY A 79 11.97 2.15 8.44
N VAL A 80 11.09 1.17 8.19
CA VAL A 80 10.18 1.20 7.05
C VAL A 80 8.80 1.62 7.53
N GLY A 81 8.42 2.84 7.19
CA GLY A 81 7.08 3.33 7.47
C GLY A 81 6.09 2.99 6.36
N PRO A 82 4.79 3.29 6.57
CA PRO A 82 3.76 3.01 5.57
C PRO A 82 4.00 3.68 4.21
N SER A 83 4.41 4.93 4.18
CA SER A 83 4.69 5.63 2.92
C SER A 83 5.82 4.98 2.15
N THR A 84 6.88 4.58 2.84
CA THR A 84 8.01 3.88 2.24
C THR A 84 7.58 2.52 1.71
N ALA A 85 6.75 1.80 2.46
CA ALA A 85 6.23 0.51 2.04
C ALA A 85 5.41 0.63 0.74
N VAL A 86 4.56 1.65 0.63
CA VAL A 86 3.79 1.90 -0.60
C VAL A 86 4.72 2.18 -1.78
N MET A 87 5.78 2.94 -1.55
CA MET A 87 6.78 3.24 -2.59
C MET A 87 7.46 1.96 -3.08
N ILE A 88 7.81 1.07 -2.17
CA ILE A 88 8.41 -0.22 -2.52
C ILE A 88 7.44 -1.06 -3.35
N LEU A 89 6.18 -1.13 -2.93
CA LEU A 89 5.15 -1.87 -3.65
C LEU A 89 4.91 -1.31 -5.05
N SER A 90 5.13 -0.01 -5.24
CA SER A 90 4.98 0.63 -6.54
C SER A 90 6.14 0.34 -7.49
N SER A 91 7.31 0.00 -6.94
CA SER A 91 8.55 -0.18 -7.71
C SER A 91 8.90 -1.63 -7.99
N LEU A 92 8.52 -2.56 -7.10
CA LEU A 92 8.85 -3.98 -7.22
C LEU A 92 7.57 -4.79 -7.37
N SER A 93 7.64 -5.91 -8.12
CA SER A 93 6.53 -6.85 -8.17
C SER A 93 6.39 -7.54 -6.82
N ALA A 94 5.19 -8.09 -6.53
CA ALA A 94 4.97 -8.81 -5.30
C ALA A 94 5.92 -10.00 -5.16
N ASP A 95 6.18 -10.71 -6.27
CA ASP A 95 7.09 -11.85 -6.26
C ASP A 95 8.53 -11.44 -6.02
N GLU A 96 9.00 -10.39 -6.71
CA GLU A 96 10.35 -9.85 -6.51
C GLU A 96 10.56 -9.42 -5.07
N LEU A 97 9.57 -8.74 -4.50
CA LEU A 97 9.65 -8.23 -3.14
C LEU A 97 9.65 -9.36 -2.13
N LYS A 98 8.83 -10.39 -2.36
CA LYS A 98 8.78 -11.56 -1.50
C LYS A 98 10.12 -12.27 -1.47
N LEU A 99 10.76 -12.45 -2.63
CA LEU A 99 12.08 -13.05 -2.72
C LEU A 99 13.13 -12.21 -2.01
N ALA A 100 13.07 -10.89 -2.17
CA ALA A 100 14.01 -9.99 -1.52
C ALA A 100 13.90 -10.07 0.01
N ILE A 101 12.69 -10.16 0.54
CA ILE A 101 12.46 -10.29 1.99
C ILE A 101 12.97 -11.63 2.49
N ILE A 102 12.65 -12.72 1.80
CA ILE A 102 13.08 -14.08 2.18
C ILE A 102 14.60 -14.19 2.18
N ASP A 103 15.23 -13.66 1.14
CA ASP A 103 16.68 -13.73 0.97
C ASP A 103 17.42 -12.64 1.76
N SER A 104 16.67 -11.77 2.43
CA SER A 104 17.24 -10.60 3.13
C SER A 104 18.10 -9.75 2.21
N ASP A 105 17.62 -9.55 0.97
CA ASP A 105 18.34 -8.79 -0.05
C ASP A 105 18.23 -7.29 0.20
N VAL A 106 19.09 -6.80 1.08
CA VAL A 106 19.15 -5.39 1.47
C VAL A 106 19.43 -4.51 0.25
N ASN A 107 20.30 -4.96 -0.64
CA ASN A 107 20.68 -4.17 -1.83
C ASN A 107 19.50 -3.96 -2.76
N LYS A 108 18.69 -4.98 -2.99
CA LYS A 108 17.52 -4.87 -3.84
C LYS A 108 16.50 -3.90 -3.26
N ILE A 109 16.29 -3.94 -1.95
CA ILE A 109 15.40 -3.02 -1.27
C ILE A 109 15.94 -1.60 -1.34
N LYS A 110 17.24 -1.41 -1.14
CA LYS A 110 17.90 -0.10 -1.24
C LYS A 110 17.82 0.51 -2.63
N SER A 111 17.71 -0.32 -3.66
CA SER A 111 17.63 0.17 -5.04
C SER A 111 16.30 0.88 -5.32
N VAL A 112 15.31 0.70 -4.48
CA VAL A 112 14.04 1.41 -4.60
C VAL A 112 14.25 2.86 -4.21
N LYS A 113 13.86 3.77 -5.10
CA LYS A 113 14.07 5.20 -4.93
C LYS A 113 13.42 5.69 -3.62
N GLY A 114 14.20 6.43 -2.84
CA GLY A 114 13.73 7.01 -1.59
C GLY A 114 14.01 6.19 -0.36
N ILE A 115 14.53 4.96 -0.49
CA ILE A 115 14.91 4.14 0.65
C ILE A 115 16.40 4.27 0.87
N GLY A 116 16.77 4.79 2.03
CA GLY A 116 18.16 4.86 2.43
C GLY A 116 18.64 3.54 3.01
N GLN A 117 19.96 3.42 3.13
CA GLN A 117 20.60 2.22 3.67
C GLN A 117 20.06 1.85 5.05
N LYS A 118 19.88 2.84 5.90
CA LYS A 118 19.41 2.64 7.27
C LYS A 118 18.00 2.07 7.30
N THR A 119 17.17 2.48 6.35
CA THR A 119 15.79 2.01 6.25
C THR A 119 15.74 0.56 5.75
N ALA A 120 16.65 0.18 4.85
CA ALA A 120 16.66 -1.15 4.27
C ALA A 120 17.21 -2.23 5.21
N GLU A 121 17.95 -1.82 6.20
CA GLU A 121 18.46 -2.72 7.22
C GLU A 121 17.39 -3.05 8.25
#